data_b09c18d7df3b7783d0506fbc61468ad5
#
_entry.id   b09c18d7df3b7783d0506fbc61468ad5
#
_cell.length_a   1.000
_cell.length_b   1.000
_cell.length_c   1.000
_cell.angle_alpha   90.00
_cell.angle_beta   90.00
_cell.angle_gamma   90.00
#
_symmetry.space_group_name_H-M   'P 1'
#
loop_
_entity.id
_entity.type
_entity.pdbx_description
1 polymer ?
#
loop_
_entity_poly.entity_id
_entity_poly.type
_entity_poly.pdbx_seq_one_letter_code
_entity_poly.pdbx_strand_id
1 'polypeptide(L)'
;ISGNVRISDQTIILFSEIKKNQDLKNENLNLIIKKLYTTNFFSDINIAFDDGILKISVKENPVVQTFQFKGIKNKRILEVLNDTIQLKEKSSFLKSIAKSDEKIITNILRSNGYYFAEVNSKIISNPNNTVDLIYDVVLGERALITKIKFIGDKKKWQCLTSSCLENLIASSKLLIYKGFYRFY
;
A
#
# COMPACT_ATOMS: atom_id res chain seq x y z
N ILE A 1 2.00 32.39 -1.18
CA ILE A 1 2.33 30.97 -0.95
C ILE A 1 3.83 30.92 -0.68
N SER A 2 4.27 30.04 0.21
CA SER A 2 5.68 29.86 0.59
C SER A 2 5.99 28.41 0.94
N GLY A 3 7.25 27.99 0.80
CA GLY A 3 7.72 26.64 1.17
C GLY A 3 7.56 25.58 0.09
N ASN A 4 6.94 25.89 -1.02
CA ASN A 4 6.88 25.03 -2.19
C ASN A 4 8.20 25.12 -2.98
N VAL A 5 8.66 23.98 -3.50
CA VAL A 5 9.90 23.87 -4.29
C VAL A 5 9.61 23.30 -5.67
N ARG A 6 8.85 22.22 -5.77
CA ARG A 6 8.52 21.51 -7.00
C ARG A 6 7.13 21.85 -7.52
N ILE A 7 6.21 22.13 -6.61
CA ILE A 7 4.81 22.37 -6.94
C ILE A 7 4.61 23.87 -7.11
N SER A 8 4.10 24.30 -8.26
CA SER A 8 3.89 25.71 -8.54
C SER A 8 2.76 26.30 -7.69
N ASP A 9 2.83 27.60 -7.40
CA ASP A 9 1.77 28.34 -6.71
C ASP A 9 0.42 28.17 -7.39
N GLN A 10 0.40 28.19 -8.72
CA GLN A 10 -0.83 28.01 -9.50
C GLN A 10 -1.46 26.63 -9.24
N THR A 11 -0.64 25.58 -9.11
CA THR A 11 -1.10 24.23 -8.81
C THR A 11 -1.69 24.15 -7.41
N ILE A 12 -1.08 24.82 -6.41
CA ILE A 12 -1.59 24.88 -5.05
C ILE A 12 -2.95 25.60 -5.01
N ILE A 13 -3.06 26.72 -5.72
CA ILE A 13 -4.31 27.47 -5.83
C ILE A 13 -5.40 26.60 -6.49
N LEU A 14 -5.07 25.88 -7.55
CA LEU A 14 -6.00 25.00 -8.25
C LEU A 14 -6.54 23.89 -7.32
N PHE A 15 -5.67 23.21 -6.58
CA PHE A 15 -6.07 22.15 -5.64
C PHE A 15 -6.82 22.68 -4.42
N SER A 16 -6.53 23.90 -4.01
CA SER A 16 -7.27 24.55 -2.91
C SER A 16 -8.67 25.00 -3.31
N GLU A 17 -8.95 25.07 -4.63
CA GLU A 17 -10.22 25.58 -5.19
C GLU A 17 -10.61 26.97 -4.68
N ILE A 18 -9.63 27.79 -4.33
CA ILE A 18 -9.86 29.15 -3.86
C ILE A 18 -10.23 30.05 -5.03
N LYS A 19 -11.33 30.78 -4.90
CA LYS A 19 -11.74 31.82 -5.85
C LYS A 19 -11.32 33.20 -5.36
N LYS A 20 -10.89 34.04 -6.27
CA LYS A 20 -10.57 35.43 -5.98
C LYS A 20 -11.84 36.15 -5.44
N ASN A 21 -11.70 36.91 -4.38
CA ASN A 21 -12.81 37.63 -3.69
C ASN A 21 -13.85 36.69 -3.02
N GLN A 22 -13.46 35.52 -2.59
CA GLN A 22 -14.31 34.63 -1.81
C GLN A 22 -14.28 35.05 -0.34
N ASP A 23 -15.45 35.10 0.30
CA ASP A 23 -15.55 35.28 1.75
C ASP A 23 -14.97 34.06 2.46
N LEU A 24 -13.81 34.22 3.11
CA LEU A 24 -13.12 33.17 3.81
C LEU A 24 -13.50 33.13 5.27
N LYS A 25 -14.39 32.22 5.63
CA LYS A 25 -14.71 31.86 7.03
C LYS A 25 -13.80 30.73 7.49
N ASN A 26 -13.65 30.55 8.81
CA ASN A 26 -12.81 29.49 9.38
C ASN A 26 -13.17 28.09 8.88
N GLU A 27 -14.44 27.81 8.58
CA GLU A 27 -14.89 26.54 8.00
C GLU A 27 -14.31 26.30 6.60
N ASN A 28 -14.23 27.38 5.79
CA ASN A 28 -13.64 27.30 4.45
C ASN A 28 -12.14 27.06 4.50
N LEU A 29 -11.42 27.62 5.48
CA LEU A 29 -9.98 27.35 5.66
C LEU A 29 -9.70 25.89 5.97
N ASN A 30 -10.52 25.27 6.84
CA ASN A 30 -10.39 23.84 7.15
C ASN A 30 -10.66 22.94 5.93
N LEU A 31 -11.59 23.33 5.06
CA LEU A 31 -11.85 22.60 3.82
C LEU A 31 -10.68 22.68 2.85
N ILE A 32 -10.06 23.86 2.73
CA ILE A 32 -8.87 24.08 1.91
C ILE A 32 -7.72 23.19 2.39
N ILE A 33 -7.45 23.19 3.70
CA ILE A 33 -6.42 22.35 4.32
C ILE A 33 -6.68 20.87 4.00
N LYS A 34 -7.91 20.39 4.20
CA LYS A 34 -8.27 18.99 3.90
C LYS A 34 -8.04 18.65 2.43
N LYS A 35 -8.46 19.52 1.49
CA LYS A 35 -8.24 19.30 0.05
C LYS A 35 -6.77 19.21 -0.30
N LEU A 36 -5.94 20.09 0.23
CA LEU A 36 -4.51 20.04 -0.01
C LEU A 36 -3.86 18.78 0.59
N TYR A 37 -4.28 18.33 1.78
CA TYR A 37 -3.78 17.07 2.36
C TYR A 37 -4.20 15.83 1.55
N THR A 38 -5.39 15.81 0.95
CA THR A 38 -5.85 14.68 0.12
C THR A 38 -5.00 14.48 -1.14
N THR A 39 -4.26 15.50 -1.58
CA THR A 39 -3.33 15.37 -2.71
C THR A 39 -2.09 14.55 -2.38
N ASN A 40 -1.79 14.34 -1.10
CA ASN A 40 -0.59 13.67 -0.59
C ASN A 40 0.73 14.36 -0.97
N PHE A 41 0.70 15.58 -1.51
CA PHE A 41 1.91 16.31 -1.89
C PHE A 41 2.60 16.99 -0.73
N PHE A 42 1.88 17.26 0.35
CA PHE A 42 2.35 18.07 1.46
C PHE A 42 2.41 17.29 2.76
N SER A 43 3.50 17.46 3.50
CA SER A 43 3.68 16.92 4.85
C SER A 43 3.13 17.86 5.92
N ASP A 44 3.18 19.17 5.64
CA ASP A 44 2.68 20.18 6.54
C ASP A 44 2.05 21.33 5.74
N ILE A 45 0.95 21.87 6.25
CA ILE A 45 0.19 22.96 5.62
C ILE A 45 -0.26 23.91 6.72
N ASN A 46 0.23 25.14 6.66
CA ASN A 46 -0.20 26.22 7.52
C ASN A 46 -0.91 27.29 6.70
N ILE A 47 -2.10 27.67 7.14
CA ILE A 47 -2.90 28.74 6.51
C ILE A 47 -3.17 29.82 7.53
N ALA A 48 -2.81 31.06 7.19
CA ALA A 48 -3.14 32.25 7.95
C ALA A 48 -3.90 33.22 7.05
N PHE A 49 -4.97 33.80 7.58
CA PHE A 49 -5.75 34.84 6.91
C PHE A 49 -5.67 36.10 7.76
N ASP A 50 -5.08 37.15 7.21
CA ASP A 50 -4.81 38.40 7.90
C ASP A 50 -4.99 39.57 6.93
N ASP A 51 -5.73 40.61 7.33
CA ASP A 51 -5.99 41.81 6.53
C ASP A 51 -6.43 41.58 5.09
N GLY A 52 -7.27 40.56 4.85
CA GLY A 52 -7.73 40.19 3.49
C GLY A 52 -6.71 39.43 2.67
N ILE A 53 -5.56 39.10 3.24
CA ILE A 53 -4.48 38.34 2.58
C ILE A 53 -4.43 36.91 3.12
N LEU A 54 -4.57 35.94 2.24
CA LEU A 54 -4.40 34.53 2.56
C LEU A 54 -2.95 34.11 2.39
N LYS A 55 -2.29 33.75 3.48
CA LYS A 55 -0.92 33.22 3.50
C LYS A 55 -0.98 31.70 3.63
N ILE A 56 -0.44 31.00 2.66
CA ILE A 56 -0.35 29.51 2.65
C ILE A 56 1.12 29.14 2.72
N SER A 57 1.53 28.50 3.80
CA SER A 57 2.88 27.92 3.95
C SER A 57 2.77 26.42 3.88
N VAL A 58 3.55 25.80 3.01
CA VAL A 58 3.52 24.36 2.76
C VAL A 58 4.90 23.74 2.92
N LYS A 59 4.94 22.47 3.31
CA LYS A 59 6.13 21.63 3.27
C LYS A 59 5.83 20.43 2.41
N GLU A 60 6.59 20.25 1.34
CA GLU A 60 6.37 19.16 0.40
C GLU A 60 6.83 17.81 0.97
N ASN A 61 6.07 16.76 0.66
CA ASN A 61 6.50 15.39 0.90
C ASN A 61 7.66 15.04 -0.02
N PRO A 62 8.63 14.22 0.42
CA PRO A 62 9.67 13.73 -0.48
C PRO A 62 9.07 12.86 -1.59
N VAL A 63 9.80 12.75 -2.70
CA VAL A 63 9.40 11.91 -3.84
C VAL A 63 10.20 10.63 -3.83
N VAL A 64 9.54 9.53 -4.14
CA VAL A 64 10.20 8.24 -4.38
C VAL A 64 11.03 8.34 -5.65
N GLN A 65 12.36 8.30 -5.50
CA GLN A 65 13.30 8.32 -6.62
C GLN A 65 13.43 6.93 -7.23
N THR A 66 13.69 5.93 -6.38
CA THR A 66 13.76 4.52 -6.77
C THR A 66 13.02 3.67 -5.77
N PHE A 67 12.50 2.54 -6.23
CA PHE A 67 12.03 1.50 -5.31
C PHE A 67 12.49 0.11 -5.78
N GLN A 68 12.73 -0.79 -4.84
CA GLN A 68 13.17 -2.15 -5.13
C GLN A 68 12.70 -3.13 -4.08
N PHE A 69 12.48 -4.37 -4.54
CA PHE A 69 12.23 -5.51 -3.66
C PHE A 69 13.51 -6.31 -3.48
N LYS A 70 13.92 -6.55 -2.24
CA LYS A 70 15.01 -7.46 -1.89
C LYS A 70 14.44 -8.77 -1.33
N GLY A 71 15.07 -9.89 -1.64
CA GLY A 71 14.68 -11.19 -1.10
C GLY A 71 13.67 -11.98 -1.95
N ILE A 72 13.08 -11.40 -2.99
CA ILE A 72 12.14 -12.07 -3.90
C ILE A 72 12.84 -12.34 -5.23
N LYS A 73 12.92 -13.63 -5.62
CA LYS A 73 13.53 -14.07 -6.91
C LYS A 73 12.48 -14.42 -7.97
N ASN A 74 11.24 -14.66 -7.57
CA ASN A 74 10.17 -15.09 -8.46
C ASN A 74 9.62 -13.91 -9.26
N LYS A 75 9.86 -13.88 -10.57
CA LYS A 75 9.44 -12.81 -11.49
C LYS A 75 7.92 -12.58 -11.46
N ARG A 76 7.13 -13.67 -11.43
CA ARG A 76 5.66 -13.58 -11.41
C ARG A 76 5.12 -12.87 -10.16
N ILE A 77 5.74 -13.14 -9.00
CA ILE A 77 5.40 -12.45 -7.76
C ILE A 77 5.79 -10.97 -7.85
N LEU A 78 6.99 -10.68 -8.38
CA LEU A 78 7.45 -9.29 -8.56
C LEU A 78 6.54 -8.48 -9.49
N GLU A 79 6.04 -9.07 -10.58
CA GLU A 79 5.07 -8.42 -11.48
C GLU A 79 3.79 -8.05 -10.73
N VAL A 80 3.19 -9.01 -10.02
CA VAL A 80 1.98 -8.77 -9.23
C VAL A 80 2.21 -7.70 -8.15
N LEU A 81 3.36 -7.71 -7.49
CA LEU A 81 3.72 -6.71 -6.48
C LEU A 81 3.86 -5.32 -7.11
N ASN A 82 4.58 -5.20 -8.22
CA ASN A 82 4.75 -3.94 -8.93
C ASN A 82 3.42 -3.32 -9.38
N ASP A 83 2.43 -4.15 -9.74
CA ASP A 83 1.11 -3.67 -10.14
C ASP A 83 0.24 -3.25 -8.95
N THR A 84 0.42 -3.91 -7.80
CA THR A 84 -0.50 -3.78 -6.66
C THR A 84 -0.08 -2.71 -5.65
N ILE A 85 1.23 -2.47 -5.46
CA ILE A 85 1.71 -1.46 -4.51
C ILE A 85 1.33 -0.05 -4.94
N GLN A 86 1.12 0.82 -3.95
CA GLN A 86 0.71 2.21 -4.16
C GLN A 86 1.91 3.14 -4.40
N LEU A 87 3.02 2.94 -3.66
CA LEU A 87 4.23 3.74 -3.83
C LEU A 87 5.00 3.28 -5.05
N LYS A 88 5.07 4.14 -6.06
CA LYS A 88 5.82 3.94 -7.29
C LYS A 88 6.86 5.04 -7.46
N GLU A 89 7.78 4.86 -8.39
CA GLU A 89 8.72 5.93 -8.76
C GLU A 89 7.97 7.22 -9.12
N LYS A 90 8.53 8.34 -8.74
CA LYS A 90 7.98 9.69 -8.92
C LYS A 90 6.69 9.99 -8.14
N SER A 91 6.20 9.08 -7.31
CA SER A 91 5.08 9.36 -6.41
C SER A 91 5.55 10.07 -5.13
N SER A 92 4.65 10.82 -4.47
CA SER A 92 4.92 11.40 -3.17
C SER A 92 5.02 10.32 -2.11
N PHE A 93 6.07 10.34 -1.31
CA PHE A 93 6.30 9.37 -0.27
C PHE A 93 5.53 9.72 1.01
N LEU A 94 4.71 8.78 1.47
CA LEU A 94 4.09 8.82 2.80
C LEU A 94 4.41 7.54 3.57
N LYS A 95 4.87 7.70 4.80
CA LYS A 95 5.20 6.55 5.68
C LYS A 95 3.99 5.65 5.96
N SER A 96 2.78 6.21 6.00
CA SER A 96 1.52 5.47 6.16
C SER A 96 1.25 4.55 4.97
N ILE A 97 1.50 5.04 3.75
CA ILE A 97 1.32 4.25 2.52
C ILE A 97 2.37 3.14 2.45
N ALA A 98 3.65 3.43 2.79
CA ALA A 98 4.69 2.41 2.86
C ALA A 98 4.30 1.25 3.80
N LYS A 99 3.72 1.56 4.97
CA LYS A 99 3.22 0.55 5.89
C LYS A 99 1.99 -0.20 5.38
N SER A 100 1.14 0.44 4.59
CA SER A 100 0.04 -0.22 3.91
C SER A 100 0.55 -1.19 2.85
N ASP A 101 1.55 -0.76 2.07
CA ASP A 101 2.20 -1.59 1.07
C ASP A 101 2.90 -2.82 1.68
N GLU A 102 3.57 -2.68 2.85
CA GLU A 102 4.12 -3.83 3.59
C GLU A 102 3.06 -4.90 3.88
N LYS A 103 1.85 -4.49 4.29
CA LYS A 103 0.74 -5.42 4.53
C LYS A 103 0.23 -6.06 3.24
N ILE A 104 0.13 -5.29 2.17
CA ILE A 104 -0.27 -5.79 0.85
C ILE A 104 0.73 -6.83 0.36
N ILE A 105 2.03 -6.54 0.43
CA ILE A 105 3.11 -7.45 0.06
C ILE A 105 3.02 -8.74 0.88
N THR A 106 2.88 -8.61 2.21
CA THR A 106 2.75 -9.77 3.11
C THR A 106 1.55 -10.64 2.74
N ASN A 107 0.41 -10.05 2.41
CA ASN A 107 -0.79 -10.80 2.02
C ASN A 107 -0.60 -11.53 0.68
N ILE A 108 0.04 -10.88 -0.30
CA ILE A 108 0.36 -11.51 -1.59
C ILE A 108 1.32 -12.68 -1.39
N LEU A 109 2.34 -12.53 -0.56
CA LEU A 109 3.29 -13.61 -0.25
C LEU A 109 2.60 -14.78 0.44
N ARG A 110 1.73 -14.52 1.41
CA ARG A 110 0.92 -15.55 2.09
C ARG A 110 0.01 -16.31 1.13
N SER A 111 -0.65 -15.61 0.21
CA SER A 111 -1.47 -16.23 -0.83
C SER A 111 -0.67 -17.13 -1.78
N ASN A 112 0.64 -16.91 -1.89
CA ASN A 112 1.58 -17.74 -2.66
C ASN A 112 2.26 -18.83 -1.82
N GLY A 113 1.82 -19.03 -0.55
CA GLY A 113 2.31 -20.09 0.34
C GLY A 113 3.44 -19.68 1.27
N TYR A 114 3.88 -18.41 1.27
CA TYR A 114 4.92 -17.90 2.17
C TYR A 114 4.28 -17.30 3.43
N TYR A 115 3.75 -18.15 4.31
CA TYR A 115 3.00 -17.71 5.51
C TYR A 115 3.85 -16.97 6.54
N PHE A 116 5.13 -17.29 6.61
CA PHE A 116 6.10 -16.72 7.55
C PHE A 116 6.91 -15.58 6.93
N ALA A 117 6.47 -15.06 5.79
CA ALA A 117 7.15 -13.94 5.16
C ALA A 117 7.08 -12.69 6.04
N GLU A 118 8.23 -12.07 6.24
CA GLU A 118 8.39 -10.79 6.90
C GLU A 118 8.78 -9.73 5.88
N VAL A 119 8.16 -8.56 5.96
CA VAL A 119 8.38 -7.44 5.04
C VAL A 119 8.66 -6.19 5.85
N ASN A 120 9.80 -5.57 5.57
CA ASN A 120 10.21 -4.32 6.20
C ASN A 120 10.58 -3.29 5.13
N SER A 121 10.04 -2.09 5.23
CA SER A 121 10.44 -0.99 4.35
C SER A 121 11.66 -0.27 4.94
N LYS A 122 12.72 -0.11 4.14
CA LYS A 122 13.87 0.74 4.43
C LYS A 122 13.79 1.99 3.57
N ILE A 123 13.91 3.14 4.20
CA ILE A 123 13.80 4.46 3.58
C ILE A 123 15.16 5.13 3.67
N ILE A 124 15.72 5.51 2.54
CA ILE A 124 16.97 6.26 2.46
C ILE A 124 16.63 7.66 1.95
N SER A 125 16.86 8.66 2.79
CA SER A 125 16.60 10.05 2.41
C SER A 125 17.78 10.63 1.64
N ASN A 126 17.51 11.27 0.52
CA ASN A 126 18.47 11.92 -0.35
C ASN A 126 18.39 13.47 -0.22
N PRO A 127 19.45 14.22 -0.59
CA PRO A 127 19.51 15.68 -0.38
C PRO A 127 18.39 16.48 -1.07
N ASN A 128 17.90 16.02 -2.21
CA ASN A 128 16.95 16.77 -3.07
C ASN A 128 15.47 16.53 -2.69
N ASN A 129 15.15 16.33 -1.41
CA ASN A 129 13.82 15.95 -0.94
C ASN A 129 13.26 14.73 -1.71
N THR A 130 14.14 13.76 -1.98
CA THR A 130 13.78 12.47 -2.57
C THR A 130 14.14 11.34 -1.62
N VAL A 131 13.52 10.18 -1.81
CA VAL A 131 13.76 8.97 -1.02
C VAL A 131 13.92 7.76 -1.92
N ASP A 132 14.82 6.85 -1.54
CA ASP A 132 14.89 5.52 -2.10
C ASP A 132 14.21 4.54 -1.15
N LEU A 133 13.28 3.77 -1.69
CA LEU A 133 12.45 2.84 -0.94
C LEU A 133 12.86 1.40 -1.25
N ILE A 134 13.22 0.65 -0.21
CA ILE A 134 13.62 -0.74 -0.32
C ILE A 134 12.69 -1.58 0.54
N TYR A 135 11.91 -2.44 -0.10
CA TYR A 135 11.15 -3.47 0.61
C TYR A 135 12.05 -4.70 0.82
N ASP A 136 12.53 -4.85 2.04
CA ASP A 136 13.38 -5.99 2.46
C ASP A 136 12.46 -7.14 2.88
N VAL A 137 12.47 -8.22 2.10
CA VAL A 137 11.55 -9.36 2.27
C VAL A 137 12.33 -10.60 2.65
N VAL A 138 11.96 -11.17 3.79
CA VAL A 138 12.40 -12.49 4.23
C VAL A 138 11.25 -13.46 3.98
N LEU A 139 11.37 -14.32 2.96
CA LEU A 139 10.27 -15.20 2.53
C LEU A 139 9.94 -16.30 3.54
N GLY A 140 10.95 -16.81 4.27
CA GLY A 140 10.80 -18.00 5.09
C GLY A 140 10.54 -19.27 4.25
N GLU A 141 10.16 -20.35 4.90
CA GLU A 141 9.82 -21.61 4.23
C GLU A 141 8.43 -21.53 3.60
N ARG A 142 8.29 -22.21 2.44
CA ARG A 142 6.99 -22.30 1.78
C ARG A 142 6.14 -23.37 2.46
N ALA A 143 4.94 -22.98 2.90
CA ALA A 143 3.99 -23.92 3.48
C ALA A 143 3.46 -24.89 2.42
N LEU A 144 3.52 -26.19 2.72
CA LEU A 144 2.98 -27.27 1.89
C LEU A 144 1.88 -28.01 2.65
N ILE A 145 0.80 -28.36 1.95
CA ILE A 145 -0.23 -29.22 2.53
C ILE A 145 0.30 -30.66 2.50
N THR A 146 0.69 -31.19 3.65
CA THR A 146 1.22 -32.56 3.77
C THR A 146 0.13 -33.61 3.94
N LYS A 147 -1.01 -33.24 4.53
CA LYS A 147 -2.13 -34.17 4.78
C LYS A 147 -3.46 -33.43 4.92
N ILE A 148 -4.46 -33.93 4.23
CA ILE A 148 -5.86 -33.49 4.39
C ILE A 148 -6.64 -34.61 5.07
N LYS A 149 -7.32 -34.33 6.20
CA LYS A 149 -8.17 -35.28 6.92
C LYS A 149 -9.61 -34.77 6.88
N PHE A 150 -10.50 -35.59 6.32
CA PHE A 150 -11.93 -35.31 6.32
C PHE A 150 -12.56 -35.93 7.58
N ILE A 151 -13.31 -35.15 8.33
CA ILE A 151 -14.03 -35.58 9.54
C ILE A 151 -15.52 -35.34 9.28
N GLY A 152 -16.33 -36.42 9.33
CA GLY A 152 -17.77 -36.35 9.07
C GLY A 152 -18.39 -37.71 8.79
N ASP A 153 -19.68 -37.75 8.48
CA ASP A 153 -20.42 -38.99 8.18
C ASP A 153 -19.97 -39.54 6.81
N LYS A 154 -19.25 -40.67 6.86
CA LYS A 154 -18.70 -41.34 5.66
C LYS A 154 -19.73 -41.86 4.70
N LYS A 155 -20.99 -42.05 5.12
CA LYS A 155 -22.06 -42.61 4.27
C LYS A 155 -22.51 -41.69 3.13
N LYS A 156 -22.26 -40.39 3.22
CA LYS A 156 -22.61 -39.40 2.18
C LYS A 156 -21.53 -39.20 1.11
N TRP A 157 -20.35 -39.84 1.25
CA TRP A 157 -19.18 -39.57 0.41
C TRP A 157 -18.81 -40.82 -0.43
N GLN A 158 -19.73 -41.36 -1.19
CA GLN A 158 -19.50 -42.54 -2.04
C GLN A 158 -18.60 -42.26 -3.26
N CYS A 159 -18.08 -41.04 -3.42
CA CYS A 159 -17.16 -40.68 -4.51
C CYS A 159 -15.77 -40.38 -3.97
N LEU A 160 -15.12 -41.32 -3.30
CA LEU A 160 -13.78 -41.18 -2.77
C LEU A 160 -12.78 -42.13 -3.44
N THR A 161 -12.76 -42.12 -4.78
CA THR A 161 -11.57 -42.57 -5.50
C THR A 161 -10.58 -41.42 -5.57
N SER A 162 -9.28 -41.71 -5.52
CA SER A 162 -8.20 -40.70 -5.56
C SER A 162 -8.37 -39.68 -6.69
N SER A 163 -8.88 -40.08 -7.85
CA SER A 163 -9.15 -39.20 -8.99
C SER A 163 -10.29 -38.19 -8.79
N CYS A 164 -11.26 -38.51 -7.94
CA CYS A 164 -12.37 -37.59 -7.62
C CYS A 164 -11.94 -36.50 -6.63
N LEU A 165 -11.01 -36.83 -5.73
CA LEU A 165 -10.39 -35.88 -4.80
C LEU A 165 -9.48 -34.87 -5.51
N GLU A 166 -8.72 -35.32 -6.51
CA GLU A 166 -7.87 -34.44 -7.32
C GLU A 166 -8.69 -33.42 -8.13
N ASN A 167 -9.82 -33.85 -8.69
CA ASN A 167 -10.73 -32.97 -9.43
C ASN A 167 -11.49 -31.99 -8.51
N LEU A 168 -11.82 -32.38 -7.28
CA LEU A 168 -12.43 -31.51 -6.27
C LEU A 168 -11.44 -30.46 -5.75
N ILE A 169 -10.19 -30.83 -5.56
CA ILE A 169 -9.10 -29.91 -5.16
C ILE A 169 -8.76 -28.95 -6.32
N ALA A 170 -8.76 -29.42 -7.55
CA ALA A 170 -8.51 -28.62 -8.74
C ALA A 170 -9.66 -27.63 -9.06
N SER A 171 -10.90 -28.01 -8.77
CA SER A 171 -12.11 -27.18 -9.06
C SER A 171 -12.51 -26.25 -7.91
N SER A 172 -12.08 -26.52 -6.69
CA SER A 172 -12.51 -25.77 -5.50
C SER A 172 -11.48 -24.76 -5.02
N LYS A 173 -11.47 -23.58 -5.62
CA LYS A 173 -10.97 -22.35 -4.95
C LYS A 173 -11.75 -22.04 -3.65
N LEU A 174 -12.79 -22.82 -3.33
CA LEU A 174 -13.77 -22.47 -2.29
C LEU A 174 -13.71 -23.31 -1.00
N LEU A 175 -12.98 -24.41 -0.95
CA LEU A 175 -13.02 -25.35 0.18
C LEU A 175 -11.79 -25.33 1.10
N ILE A 176 -10.80 -24.51 0.82
CA ILE A 176 -9.61 -24.38 1.69
C ILE A 176 -9.93 -23.60 2.98
N TYR A 177 -11.11 -23.02 3.13
CA TYR A 177 -11.44 -22.12 4.24
C TYR A 177 -11.87 -22.81 5.55
N LYS A 178 -11.89 -24.12 5.65
CA LYS A 178 -12.20 -24.87 6.89
C LYS A 178 -11.22 -26.01 7.23
N GLY A 179 -9.99 -25.92 6.77
CA GLY A 179 -8.93 -26.86 7.13
C GLY A 179 -8.14 -26.35 8.34
N PHE A 180 -8.13 -27.11 9.43
CA PHE A 180 -7.17 -26.92 10.51
C PHE A 180 -5.76 -27.14 9.99
N TYR A 181 -4.96 -26.08 9.90
CA TYR A 181 -3.53 -26.18 9.63
C TYR A 181 -2.84 -26.62 10.92
N ARG A 182 -2.22 -27.79 10.92
CA ARG A 182 -1.28 -28.21 11.96
C ARG A 182 0.12 -28.03 11.38
N PHE A 183 0.83 -27.04 11.86
CA PHE A 183 2.24 -26.84 11.57
C PHE A 183 3.05 -27.76 12.50
N TYR A 184 4.07 -28.41 11.97
CA TYR A 184 5.17 -29.02 12.69
C TYR A 184 6.43 -28.24 12.33
#